data_a46c3af26651450408024d25e48c812d
#
_entry.id   a46c3af26651450408024d25e48c812d
#
_cell.length_a   1.000
_cell.length_b   1.000
_cell.length_c   1.000
_cell.angle_alpha   90.00
_cell.angle_beta   90.00
_cell.angle_gamma   90.00
#
_symmetry.space_group_name_H-M   'P 1'
#
loop_
_entity.id
_entity.type
_entity.pdbx_description
1 polymer ?
#
loop_
_entity_poly.entity_id
_entity_poly.type
_entity_poly.pdbx_seq_one_letter_code
_entity_poly.pdbx_strand_id
1 'polypeptide(L)'
;MKKYIKAIAAGLMLGASLTAGAENAYTPSPENIEARKQFSDSRFGIFIHWGIYSMFGQGEWYLNDGITSAEYAKAARGFYPADFNAAEWVTAIKNSGAKYITITSRHHDGFAMWGTHQSKFNIVDGTPFGRDIIKELADECGRQGITLNLYYSHLDWSHPAYPRGWTGERTGRDPKLYDWPTYYKFMNDQLTELLTGYGPIGAIWFDGMWDHDPDKEQFDWNLGEQYALIHSLQPGCLIGNNHHKAAYPGEDFQIFERDLPGENTAGFSGGQEISPLPLETCNTVNGNWGYKAIDTDYKS
;
A
#
# COMPACT_ATOMS: atom_id res chain seq x y z
N MET A 1 -86.87 -9.68 0.01
CA MET A 1 -85.64 -10.05 -0.73
C MET A 1 -84.69 -8.88 -0.71
N LYS A 2 -83.70 -8.90 0.18
CA LYS A 2 -82.68 -7.87 0.33
C LYS A 2 -81.32 -8.47 -0.11
N LYS A 3 -80.75 -7.94 -1.20
CA LYS A 3 -79.40 -8.30 -1.69
C LYS A 3 -78.40 -7.55 -0.88
N TYR A 4 -77.46 -8.23 -0.23
CA TYR A 4 -76.31 -7.68 0.42
C TYR A 4 -75.13 -7.61 -0.59
N ILE A 5 -74.69 -6.43 -0.90
CA ILE A 5 -73.44 -6.16 -1.65
C ILE A 5 -72.31 -6.14 -0.65
N LYS A 6 -71.39 -7.10 -0.74
CA LYS A 6 -70.12 -7.05 0.00
C LYS A 6 -69.12 -6.24 -0.81
N ALA A 7 -68.68 -5.11 -0.28
CA ALA A 7 -67.58 -4.33 -0.78
C ALA A 7 -66.26 -5.00 -0.34
N ILE A 8 -65.42 -5.39 -1.30
CA ILE A 8 -64.06 -5.88 -1.06
C ILE A 8 -63.15 -4.64 -1.10
N ALA A 9 -62.61 -4.24 0.04
CA ALA A 9 -61.55 -3.24 0.11
C ALA A 9 -60.20 -3.90 -0.26
N ALA A 10 -59.70 -3.59 -1.44
CA ALA A 10 -58.34 -3.95 -1.83
C ALA A 10 -57.36 -2.95 -1.19
N GLY A 11 -56.69 -3.42 -0.13
CA GLY A 11 -55.58 -2.68 0.46
C GLY A 11 -54.36 -2.74 -0.47
N LEU A 12 -53.99 -1.63 -1.07
CA LEU A 12 -52.65 -1.46 -1.68
C LEU A 12 -51.62 -1.42 -0.56
N MET A 13 -50.86 -2.50 -0.39
CA MET A 13 -49.58 -2.43 0.31
C MET A 13 -48.55 -1.80 -0.66
N LEU A 14 -48.21 -0.54 -0.42
CA LEU A 14 -47.01 0.04 -0.94
C LEU A 14 -45.84 -0.67 -0.27
N GLY A 15 -45.23 -1.60 -0.97
CA GLY A 15 -43.92 -2.14 -0.61
C GLY A 15 -42.88 -1.02 -0.78
N ALA A 16 -42.44 -0.41 0.31
CA ALA A 16 -41.25 0.40 0.32
C ALA A 16 -40.06 -0.54 0.08
N SER A 17 -39.61 -0.65 -1.17
CA SER A 17 -38.27 -1.19 -1.46
C SER A 17 -37.28 -0.26 -0.81
N LEU A 18 -36.71 -0.70 0.32
CA LEU A 18 -35.48 -0.16 0.83
C LEU A 18 -34.42 -0.44 -0.24
N THR A 19 -34.14 0.55 -1.07
CA THR A 19 -32.94 0.58 -1.88
C THR A 19 -31.78 0.58 -0.90
N ALA A 20 -31.03 -0.53 -0.89
CA ALA A 20 -29.71 -0.60 -0.28
C ALA A 20 -28.95 0.67 -0.68
N GLY A 21 -28.31 1.28 0.31
CA GLY A 21 -27.70 2.60 0.17
C GLY A 21 -26.85 2.69 -1.08
N ALA A 22 -27.03 3.77 -1.83
CA ALA A 22 -26.05 4.18 -2.82
C ALA A 22 -24.73 4.35 -2.05
N GLU A 23 -23.78 3.43 -2.24
CA GLU A 23 -22.39 3.70 -1.91
C GLU A 23 -22.08 5.06 -2.50
N ASN A 24 -21.64 5.99 -1.65
CA ASN A 24 -21.24 7.32 -2.11
C ASN A 24 -20.12 7.11 -3.12
N ALA A 25 -20.44 7.19 -4.40
CA ALA A 25 -19.47 7.04 -5.47
C ALA A 25 -18.39 8.11 -5.24
N TYR A 26 -17.14 7.67 -5.05
CA TYR A 26 -16.02 8.59 -4.89
C TYR A 26 -15.97 9.57 -6.08
N THR A 27 -15.89 10.85 -5.77
CA THR A 27 -15.72 11.91 -6.76
C THR A 27 -14.37 12.58 -6.50
N PRO A 28 -13.41 12.46 -7.44
CA PRO A 28 -12.10 13.08 -7.26
C PRO A 28 -12.18 14.59 -7.19
N SER A 29 -11.38 15.21 -6.34
CA SER A 29 -11.24 16.66 -6.25
C SER A 29 -10.53 17.23 -7.50
N PRO A 30 -10.61 18.54 -7.76
CA PRO A 30 -9.82 19.17 -8.82
C PRO A 30 -8.32 18.93 -8.67
N GLU A 31 -7.80 18.94 -7.44
CA GLU A 31 -6.41 18.66 -7.13
C GLU A 31 -6.04 17.21 -7.47
N ASN A 32 -6.92 16.26 -7.17
CA ASN A 32 -6.72 14.86 -7.51
C ASN A 32 -6.73 14.63 -9.04
N ILE A 33 -7.65 15.26 -9.76
CA ILE A 33 -7.72 15.18 -11.23
C ILE A 33 -6.40 15.70 -11.85
N GLU A 34 -5.89 16.83 -11.38
CA GLU A 34 -4.63 17.38 -11.86
C GLU A 34 -3.45 16.47 -11.51
N ALA A 35 -3.43 15.90 -10.30
CA ALA A 35 -2.40 14.94 -9.89
C ALA A 35 -2.38 13.67 -10.75
N ARG A 36 -3.56 13.11 -11.08
CA ARG A 36 -3.68 11.97 -12.02
C ARG A 36 -3.08 12.30 -13.39
N LYS A 37 -3.35 13.51 -13.89
CA LYS A 37 -2.78 13.97 -15.16
C LYS A 37 -1.26 14.08 -15.08
N GLN A 38 -0.73 14.72 -14.03
CA GLN A 38 0.72 14.84 -13.81
C GLN A 38 1.39 13.48 -13.67
N PHE A 39 0.75 12.52 -12.99
CA PHE A 39 1.24 11.15 -12.88
C PHE A 39 1.32 10.47 -14.26
N SER A 40 0.26 10.59 -15.07
CA SER A 40 0.25 10.07 -16.45
C SER A 40 1.34 10.69 -17.33
N ASP A 41 1.60 11.99 -17.17
CA ASP A 41 2.63 12.71 -17.93
C ASP A 41 4.05 12.36 -17.46
N SER A 42 4.21 11.89 -16.24
CA SER A 42 5.52 11.56 -15.62
C SER A 42 6.22 10.37 -16.27
N ARG A 43 5.49 9.38 -16.79
CA ARG A 43 5.96 8.25 -17.62
C ARG A 43 7.00 7.32 -16.99
N PHE A 44 7.92 7.80 -16.19
CA PHE A 44 9.03 7.04 -15.67
C PHE A 44 9.32 7.41 -14.21
N GLY A 45 9.35 6.39 -13.35
CA GLY A 45 9.71 6.49 -11.95
C GLY A 45 10.70 5.40 -11.55
N ILE A 46 11.34 5.57 -10.40
CA ILE A 46 12.20 4.55 -9.79
C ILE A 46 11.50 4.01 -8.56
N PHE A 47 11.37 2.68 -8.48
CA PHE A 47 10.88 2.00 -7.30
C PHE A 47 12.06 1.46 -6.47
N ILE A 48 12.12 1.83 -5.18
CA ILE A 48 13.16 1.40 -4.25
C ILE A 48 12.55 0.46 -3.21
N HIS A 49 12.92 -0.82 -3.29
CA HIS A 49 12.62 -1.79 -2.23
C HIS A 49 13.81 -1.85 -1.26
N TRP A 50 13.64 -1.20 -0.11
CA TRP A 50 14.69 -1.13 0.90
C TRP A 50 14.11 -1.12 2.31
N GLY A 51 14.68 -1.95 3.18
CA GLY A 51 14.30 -2.10 4.56
C GLY A 51 15.28 -3.01 5.30
N ILE A 52 14.96 -3.34 6.53
CA ILE A 52 15.76 -4.24 7.38
C ILE A 52 16.02 -5.61 6.71
N TYR A 53 15.11 -6.08 5.85
CA TYR A 53 15.29 -7.33 5.08
C TYR A 53 16.55 -7.33 4.21
N SER A 54 17.02 -6.15 3.78
CA SER A 54 18.25 -6.03 2.97
C SER A 54 19.50 -6.53 3.72
N MET A 55 19.49 -6.51 5.05
CA MET A 55 20.62 -7.02 5.85
C MET A 55 20.82 -8.53 5.72
N PHE A 56 19.75 -9.26 5.46
CA PHE A 56 19.82 -10.72 5.34
C PHE A 56 20.29 -11.17 3.95
N GLY A 57 20.17 -10.31 2.94
CA GLY A 57 20.52 -10.63 1.54
C GLY A 57 19.72 -11.80 0.99
N GLN A 58 18.50 -12.02 1.48
CA GLN A 58 17.60 -13.12 1.11
C GLN A 58 16.34 -12.66 0.37
N GLY A 59 16.21 -11.35 0.11
CA GLY A 59 15.00 -10.74 -0.45
C GLY A 59 14.02 -10.30 0.63
N GLU A 60 12.98 -9.62 0.18
CA GLU A 60 11.98 -8.96 1.03
C GLU A 60 11.02 -9.93 1.74
N TRP A 61 10.94 -11.17 1.25
CA TRP A 61 10.07 -12.22 1.79
C TRP A 61 10.72 -13.06 2.90
N TYR A 62 11.97 -12.80 3.26
CA TYR A 62 12.74 -13.65 4.18
C TYR A 62 12.05 -13.92 5.52
N LEU A 63 11.31 -12.95 6.08
CA LEU A 63 10.56 -13.16 7.31
C LEU A 63 9.48 -14.25 7.15
N ASN A 64 8.82 -14.30 5.99
CA ASN A 64 7.81 -15.34 5.70
C ASN A 64 8.45 -16.74 5.54
N ASP A 65 9.72 -16.82 5.10
CA ASP A 65 10.35 -18.05 4.66
C ASP A 65 10.87 -18.95 5.80
N GLY A 66 10.79 -18.51 7.08
CA GLY A 66 11.06 -19.43 8.17
C GLY A 66 11.84 -18.90 9.35
N ILE A 67 11.85 -17.59 9.57
CA ILE A 67 12.37 -16.94 10.77
C ILE A 67 11.20 -16.36 11.59
N THR A 68 11.30 -16.37 12.92
CA THR A 68 10.27 -15.72 13.76
C THR A 68 10.43 -14.21 13.75
N SER A 69 9.31 -13.47 13.93
CA SER A 69 9.33 -12.00 14.00
C SER A 69 10.26 -11.50 15.12
N ALA A 70 10.30 -12.21 16.24
CA ALA A 70 11.18 -11.88 17.38
C ALA A 70 12.68 -12.02 17.03
N GLU A 71 13.04 -13.04 16.25
CA GLU A 71 14.42 -13.24 15.79
C GLU A 71 14.80 -12.25 14.70
N TYR A 72 13.90 -12.07 13.75
CA TYR A 72 14.05 -11.10 12.65
C TYR A 72 14.25 -9.66 13.17
N ALA A 73 13.46 -9.23 14.15
CA ALA A 73 13.55 -7.89 14.73
C ALA A 73 14.93 -7.58 15.36
N LYS A 74 15.72 -8.59 15.72
CA LYS A 74 17.08 -8.38 16.25
C LYS A 74 18.01 -7.74 15.22
N ALA A 75 17.75 -7.92 13.92
CA ALA A 75 18.54 -7.31 12.86
C ALA A 75 18.48 -5.78 12.90
N ALA A 76 17.42 -5.17 13.43
CA ALA A 76 17.32 -3.72 13.60
C ALA A 76 18.50 -3.13 14.38
N ARG A 77 19.05 -3.88 15.35
CA ARG A 77 20.21 -3.44 16.16
C ARG A 77 21.51 -3.32 15.37
N GLY A 78 21.56 -3.92 14.19
CA GLY A 78 22.71 -3.81 13.27
C GLY A 78 22.41 -2.96 12.04
N PHE A 79 21.19 -2.47 11.87
CA PHE A 79 20.83 -1.68 10.70
C PHE A 79 21.40 -0.25 10.81
N TYR A 80 22.51 -0.05 10.09
CA TYR A 80 23.26 1.21 10.10
C TYR A 80 23.74 1.54 8.67
N PRO A 81 22.86 2.07 7.81
CA PRO A 81 23.21 2.43 6.43
C PRO A 81 24.04 3.71 6.38
N ALA A 82 25.33 3.60 6.75
CA ALA A 82 26.25 4.74 6.91
C ALA A 82 26.38 5.62 5.66
N ASP A 83 26.27 5.00 4.49
CA ASP A 83 26.46 5.69 3.19
C ASP A 83 25.15 6.25 2.62
N PHE A 84 24.03 6.18 3.36
CA PHE A 84 22.79 6.78 2.89
C PHE A 84 22.89 8.28 2.81
N ASN A 85 22.65 8.81 1.62
CA ASN A 85 22.64 10.25 1.31
C ASN A 85 21.46 10.57 0.38
N ALA A 86 20.41 11.17 0.93
CA ALA A 86 19.19 11.49 0.18
C ALA A 86 19.48 12.41 -1.02
N ALA A 87 20.39 13.38 -0.87
CA ALA A 87 20.73 14.32 -1.94
C ALA A 87 21.38 13.61 -3.14
N GLU A 88 22.30 12.67 -2.88
CA GLU A 88 22.93 11.88 -3.94
C GLU A 88 21.94 10.95 -4.62
N TRP A 89 21.07 10.29 -3.85
CA TRP A 89 20.05 9.38 -4.40
C TRP A 89 19.08 10.13 -5.30
N VAL A 90 18.48 11.22 -4.81
CA VAL A 90 17.51 12.01 -5.59
C VAL A 90 18.18 12.62 -6.82
N THR A 91 19.44 13.09 -6.71
CA THR A 91 20.19 13.61 -7.86
C THR A 91 20.42 12.53 -8.92
N ALA A 92 20.85 11.34 -8.52
CA ALA A 92 21.08 10.23 -9.45
C ALA A 92 19.77 9.82 -10.16
N ILE A 93 18.68 9.72 -9.41
CA ILE A 93 17.36 9.39 -9.95
C ILE A 93 16.86 10.46 -10.91
N LYS A 94 16.97 11.74 -10.54
CA LYS A 94 16.63 12.86 -11.42
C LYS A 94 17.44 12.82 -12.73
N ASN A 95 18.75 12.55 -12.63
CA ASN A 95 19.65 12.47 -13.80
C ASN A 95 19.32 11.27 -14.71
N SER A 96 18.69 10.21 -14.20
CA SER A 96 18.18 9.11 -15.02
C SER A 96 16.96 9.49 -15.90
N GLY A 97 16.37 10.67 -15.65
CA GLY A 97 15.16 11.14 -16.31
C GLY A 97 13.86 10.80 -15.57
N ALA A 98 13.94 10.09 -14.45
CA ALA A 98 12.77 9.78 -13.63
C ALA A 98 12.12 11.05 -13.04
N LYS A 99 10.82 11.00 -12.86
CA LYS A 99 9.99 12.11 -12.37
C LYS A 99 9.48 11.87 -10.95
N TYR A 100 9.46 10.63 -10.52
CA TYR A 100 9.04 10.25 -9.18
C TYR A 100 9.87 9.09 -8.63
N ILE A 101 9.83 8.95 -7.32
CA ILE A 101 10.38 7.84 -6.56
C ILE A 101 9.22 7.19 -5.82
N THR A 102 9.11 5.86 -5.88
CA THR A 102 8.30 5.07 -4.95
C THR A 102 9.25 4.31 -4.04
N ILE A 103 9.11 4.46 -2.71
CA ILE A 103 9.97 3.74 -1.74
C ILE A 103 9.11 2.98 -0.75
N THR A 104 9.56 1.79 -0.35
CA THR A 104 8.93 1.02 0.72
C THR A 104 9.07 1.76 2.05
N SER A 105 8.03 2.51 2.44
CA SER A 105 7.98 3.12 3.77
C SER A 105 7.80 2.06 4.87
N ARG A 106 6.95 1.06 4.61
CA ARG A 106 6.77 -0.15 5.42
C ARG A 106 6.37 -1.32 4.52
N HIS A 107 7.20 -2.35 4.46
CA HIS A 107 6.92 -3.59 3.74
C HIS A 107 6.17 -4.60 4.64
N HIS A 108 5.91 -5.81 4.15
CA HIS A 108 5.20 -6.88 4.86
C HIS A 108 5.87 -7.31 6.18
N ASP A 109 7.15 -7.02 6.36
CA ASP A 109 7.88 -7.28 7.60
C ASP A 109 7.50 -6.35 8.76
N GLY A 110 6.73 -5.29 8.47
CA GLY A 110 6.24 -4.34 9.47
C GLY A 110 7.27 -3.32 9.93
N PHE A 111 8.52 -3.36 9.41
CA PHE A 111 9.55 -2.39 9.78
C PHE A 111 9.30 -1.04 9.12
N ALA A 112 9.16 0.01 9.92
CA ALA A 112 8.92 1.36 9.43
C ALA A 112 10.24 2.11 9.15
N MET A 113 10.38 2.63 7.93
CA MET A 113 11.56 3.39 7.50
C MET A 113 11.50 4.88 7.88
N TRP A 114 10.60 5.24 8.79
CA TRP A 114 10.44 6.59 9.37
C TRP A 114 10.23 6.51 10.88
N GLY A 115 10.30 7.65 11.57
CA GLY A 115 10.13 7.76 13.01
C GLY A 115 8.67 7.70 13.47
N THR A 116 7.95 6.62 13.16
CA THR A 116 6.56 6.44 13.60
C THR A 116 6.43 6.40 15.11
N HIS A 117 5.38 7.04 15.63
CA HIS A 117 5.02 6.95 17.06
C HIS A 117 4.21 5.69 17.39
N GLN A 118 3.72 4.99 16.37
CA GLN A 118 2.84 3.83 16.53
C GLN A 118 3.59 2.55 16.88
N SER A 119 4.89 2.45 16.56
CA SER A 119 5.71 1.28 16.80
C SER A 119 7.15 1.66 17.07
N LYS A 120 7.82 0.93 17.98
CA LYS A 120 9.27 1.01 18.17
C LYS A 120 10.07 0.17 17.15
N PHE A 121 9.38 -0.60 16.33
CA PHE A 121 9.99 -1.33 15.22
C PHE A 121 10.12 -0.40 14.01
N ASN A 122 10.96 0.61 14.15
CA ASN A 122 11.21 1.65 13.15
C ASN A 122 12.70 2.03 13.10
N ILE A 123 13.10 2.70 12.04
CA ILE A 123 14.51 3.05 11.77
C ILE A 123 15.08 4.06 12.77
N VAL A 124 14.27 4.95 13.33
CA VAL A 124 14.71 6.00 14.25
C VAL A 124 14.92 5.45 15.66
N ASP A 125 13.88 4.81 16.22
CA ASP A 125 13.92 4.29 17.59
C ASP A 125 14.54 2.91 17.72
N GLY A 126 14.40 2.08 16.69
CA GLY A 126 14.76 0.66 16.70
C GLY A 126 16.19 0.36 16.25
N THR A 127 16.90 1.33 15.69
CA THR A 127 18.22 1.12 15.09
C THR A 127 19.28 2.07 15.63
N PRO A 128 20.58 1.72 15.56
CA PRO A 128 21.65 2.65 15.91
C PRO A 128 21.82 3.78 14.89
N PHE A 129 21.17 3.71 13.72
CA PHE A 129 21.22 4.74 12.70
C PHE A 129 20.49 6.02 13.16
N GLY A 130 19.31 5.89 13.77
CA GLY A 130 18.58 6.96 14.43
C GLY A 130 18.15 8.12 13.52
N ARG A 131 18.15 7.93 12.19
CA ARG A 131 17.75 8.95 11.22
C ARG A 131 16.47 8.53 10.51
N ASP A 132 15.63 9.51 10.16
CA ASP A 132 14.39 9.32 9.42
C ASP A 132 14.64 9.48 7.92
N ILE A 133 14.82 8.36 7.21
CA ILE A 133 15.15 8.40 5.78
C ILE A 133 13.97 8.85 4.92
N ILE A 134 12.73 8.58 5.33
CA ILE A 134 11.56 9.08 4.59
C ILE A 134 11.49 10.60 4.67
N LYS A 135 11.78 11.17 5.86
CA LYS A 135 11.85 12.63 6.01
C LYS A 135 12.94 13.24 5.16
N GLU A 136 14.16 12.67 5.19
CA GLU A 136 15.27 13.16 4.41
C GLU A 136 15.01 13.08 2.89
N LEU A 137 14.40 11.98 2.43
CA LEU A 137 13.99 11.84 1.03
C LEU A 137 12.88 12.81 0.66
N ALA A 138 11.88 13.01 1.51
CA ALA A 138 10.79 13.94 1.26
C ALA A 138 11.29 15.38 1.09
N ASP A 139 12.17 15.83 2.01
CA ASP A 139 12.77 17.16 1.96
C ASP A 139 13.60 17.34 0.69
N GLU A 140 14.40 16.34 0.33
CA GLU A 140 15.26 16.41 -0.83
C GLU A 140 14.49 16.30 -2.15
N CYS A 141 13.48 15.46 -2.22
CA CYS A 141 12.56 15.37 -3.37
C CYS A 141 11.88 16.72 -3.62
N GLY A 142 11.36 17.35 -2.55
CA GLY A 142 10.77 18.69 -2.65
C GLY A 142 11.78 19.74 -3.14
N ARG A 143 13.02 19.69 -2.66
CA ARG A 143 14.08 20.62 -3.08
C ARG A 143 14.49 20.44 -4.55
N GLN A 144 14.50 19.20 -5.05
CA GLN A 144 14.94 18.90 -6.42
C GLN A 144 13.78 18.81 -7.44
N GLY A 145 12.51 18.89 -7.01
CA GLY A 145 11.36 18.81 -7.88
C GLY A 145 11.09 17.39 -8.41
N ILE A 146 11.33 16.37 -7.56
CA ILE A 146 10.96 14.96 -7.78
C ILE A 146 9.78 14.64 -6.89
N THR A 147 8.78 13.92 -7.40
CA THR A 147 7.65 13.48 -6.61
C THR A 147 8.02 12.27 -5.76
N LEU A 148 7.67 12.28 -4.46
CA LEU A 148 7.84 11.13 -3.59
C LEU A 148 6.51 10.38 -3.43
N ASN A 149 6.49 9.10 -3.76
CA ASN A 149 5.42 8.15 -3.49
C ASN A 149 5.87 7.18 -2.41
N LEU A 150 4.94 6.72 -1.59
CA LEU A 150 5.20 5.81 -0.50
C LEU A 150 4.50 4.47 -0.74
N TYR A 151 5.26 3.39 -0.88
CA TYR A 151 4.70 2.04 -0.77
C TYR A 151 4.38 1.77 0.70
N TYR A 152 3.20 1.23 0.94
CA TYR A 152 2.72 0.88 2.27
C TYR A 152 1.95 -0.45 2.22
N SER A 153 2.40 -1.43 2.99
CA SER A 153 1.75 -2.74 3.04
C SER A 153 0.54 -2.77 3.96
N HIS A 154 -0.59 -3.29 3.49
CA HIS A 154 -1.71 -3.68 4.34
C HIS A 154 -1.38 -4.92 5.17
N LEU A 155 -0.61 -5.85 4.60
CA LEU A 155 -0.11 -7.05 5.26
C LEU A 155 1.02 -6.72 6.24
N ASP A 156 1.03 -7.36 7.41
CA ASP A 156 2.10 -7.22 8.41
C ASP A 156 2.41 -8.56 9.09
N TRP A 157 3.57 -9.10 8.80
CA TRP A 157 4.03 -10.36 9.39
C TRP A 157 4.55 -10.21 10.82
N SER A 158 4.70 -9.00 11.34
CA SER A 158 5.24 -8.73 12.68
C SER A 158 4.19 -8.21 13.66
N HIS A 159 3.21 -7.45 13.20
CA HIS A 159 2.24 -6.82 14.08
C HIS A 159 1.30 -7.87 14.73
N PRO A 160 1.21 -7.93 16.07
CA PRO A 160 0.44 -9.00 16.73
C PRO A 160 -1.05 -8.98 16.41
N ALA A 161 -1.64 -7.79 16.20
CA ALA A 161 -3.06 -7.66 15.92
C ALA A 161 -3.43 -7.92 14.44
N TYR A 162 -2.46 -8.00 13.50
CA TYR A 162 -2.79 -8.30 12.10
C TYR A 162 -3.38 -9.71 11.98
N PRO A 163 -4.62 -9.89 11.50
CA PRO A 163 -5.18 -11.20 11.21
C PRO A 163 -4.37 -11.87 10.11
N ARG A 164 -3.87 -13.07 10.40
CA ARG A 164 -3.07 -13.80 9.43
C ARG A 164 -3.94 -14.36 8.32
N GLY A 165 -3.60 -14.02 7.07
CA GLY A 165 -4.13 -14.67 5.88
C GLY A 165 -3.39 -15.98 5.58
N TRP A 166 -3.03 -16.21 4.32
CA TRP A 166 -2.33 -17.41 3.91
C TRP A 166 -0.80 -17.34 4.09
N THR A 167 -0.25 -16.16 4.35
CA THR A 167 1.19 -15.96 4.62
C THR A 167 1.49 -15.71 6.10
N GLY A 168 2.77 -15.66 6.45
CA GLY A 168 3.22 -15.35 7.81
C GLY A 168 2.99 -16.46 8.85
N GLU A 169 2.76 -17.70 8.44
CA GLU A 169 2.51 -18.82 9.37
C GLU A 169 3.66 -19.05 10.35
N ARG A 170 4.90 -18.92 9.88
CA ARG A 170 6.11 -19.25 10.65
C ARG A 170 6.64 -18.10 11.49
N THR A 171 6.00 -16.93 11.46
CA THR A 171 6.47 -15.73 12.15
C THR A 171 6.36 -15.80 13.67
N GLY A 172 5.64 -16.78 14.21
CA GLY A 172 5.51 -17.01 15.65
C GLY A 172 4.54 -16.06 16.36
N ARG A 173 3.69 -15.35 15.62
CA ARG A 173 2.64 -14.49 16.21
C ARG A 173 1.55 -15.34 16.87
N ASP A 174 1.06 -14.89 18.02
CA ASP A 174 -0.05 -15.56 18.72
C ASP A 174 -1.39 -15.18 18.07
N PRO A 175 -2.14 -16.15 17.48
CA PRO A 175 -3.43 -15.88 16.85
C PRO A 175 -4.51 -15.36 17.81
N LYS A 176 -4.33 -15.50 19.13
CA LYS A 176 -5.24 -14.93 20.12
C LYS A 176 -5.19 -13.42 20.21
N LEU A 177 -4.13 -12.81 19.66
CA LEU A 177 -3.92 -11.36 19.64
C LEU A 177 -4.45 -10.71 18.35
N TYR A 178 -4.95 -11.50 17.39
CA TYR A 178 -5.50 -10.97 16.14
C TYR A 178 -6.72 -10.11 16.42
N ASP A 179 -6.67 -8.86 15.99
CA ASP A 179 -7.72 -7.86 16.19
C ASP A 179 -7.68 -6.83 15.08
N TRP A 180 -8.54 -7.02 14.06
CA TRP A 180 -8.58 -6.14 12.89
C TRP A 180 -8.82 -4.66 13.23
N PRO A 181 -9.78 -4.28 14.09
CA PRO A 181 -9.99 -2.88 14.43
C PRO A 181 -8.73 -2.21 15.01
N THR A 182 -8.00 -2.90 15.88
CA THR A 182 -6.73 -2.39 16.44
C THR A 182 -5.67 -2.23 15.35
N TYR A 183 -5.53 -3.21 14.46
CA TYR A 183 -4.55 -3.12 13.37
C TYR A 183 -4.94 -2.05 12.33
N TYR A 184 -6.22 -1.97 11.97
CA TYR A 184 -6.73 -0.95 11.07
C TYR A 184 -6.48 0.47 11.58
N LYS A 185 -6.74 0.70 12.88
CA LYS A 185 -6.40 1.98 13.52
C LYS A 185 -4.90 2.26 13.47
N PHE A 186 -4.07 1.28 13.75
CA PHE A 186 -2.60 1.40 13.67
C PHE A 186 -2.15 1.84 12.27
N MET A 187 -2.67 1.24 11.21
CA MET A 187 -2.36 1.65 9.83
C MET A 187 -2.79 3.09 9.54
N ASN A 188 -4.01 3.47 9.93
CA ASN A 188 -4.53 4.80 9.67
C ASN A 188 -3.80 5.89 10.45
N ASP A 189 -3.35 5.60 11.68
CA ASP A 189 -2.50 6.51 12.46
C ASP A 189 -1.14 6.70 11.78
N GLN A 190 -0.52 5.62 11.26
CA GLN A 190 0.74 5.70 10.49
C GLN A 190 0.58 6.46 9.17
N LEU A 191 -0.50 6.23 8.43
CA LEU A 191 -0.80 7.00 7.20
C LEU A 191 -1.03 8.48 7.52
N THR A 192 -1.68 8.78 8.65
CA THR A 192 -1.86 10.17 9.11
C THR A 192 -0.52 10.83 9.40
N GLU A 193 0.41 10.15 10.09
CA GLU A 193 1.78 10.66 10.30
C GLU A 193 2.47 10.99 8.98
N LEU A 194 2.47 10.05 8.03
CA LEU A 194 3.12 10.21 6.75
C LEU A 194 2.52 11.36 5.90
N LEU A 195 1.20 11.49 5.92
CA LEU A 195 0.49 12.51 5.14
C LEU A 195 0.44 13.89 5.79
N THR A 196 0.81 14.02 7.07
CA THR A 196 0.81 15.32 7.77
C THR A 196 2.20 15.83 8.13
N GLY A 197 3.19 14.94 8.26
CA GLY A 197 4.53 15.27 8.75
C GLY A 197 5.64 15.35 7.68
N TYR A 198 5.39 14.88 6.46
CA TYR A 198 6.43 14.64 5.45
C TYR A 198 6.29 15.51 4.20
N GLY A 199 5.45 16.55 4.26
CA GLY A 199 5.19 17.43 3.11
C GLY A 199 4.27 16.78 2.07
N PRO A 200 4.27 17.26 0.82
CA PRO A 200 3.44 16.69 -0.23
C PRO A 200 3.89 15.28 -0.60
N ILE A 201 2.97 14.32 -0.50
CA ILE A 201 3.16 12.93 -0.96
C ILE A 201 2.40 12.76 -2.27
N GLY A 202 3.08 12.27 -3.30
CA GLY A 202 2.47 12.10 -4.62
C GLY A 202 1.48 10.95 -4.68
N ALA A 203 1.80 9.82 -4.05
CA ALA A 203 0.91 8.67 -3.99
C ALA A 203 1.19 7.78 -2.78
N ILE A 204 0.15 7.08 -2.33
CA ILE A 204 0.27 5.86 -1.54
C ILE A 204 0.10 4.66 -2.47
N TRP A 205 1.11 3.81 -2.51
CA TRP A 205 1.16 2.57 -3.26
C TRP A 205 0.90 1.41 -2.30
N PHE A 206 -0.33 0.93 -2.24
CA PHE A 206 -0.71 -0.16 -1.36
C PHE A 206 -0.40 -1.53 -1.93
N ASP A 207 -0.18 -2.49 -1.02
CA ASP A 207 0.06 -3.89 -1.34
C ASP A 207 -0.42 -4.81 -0.20
N GLY A 208 -0.49 -6.11 -0.47
CA GLY A 208 -0.72 -7.14 0.55
C GLY A 208 -2.18 -7.54 0.76
N MET A 209 -3.14 -6.94 0.05
CA MET A 209 -4.55 -7.37 0.15
C MET A 209 -4.77 -8.83 -0.26
N TRP A 210 -3.99 -9.32 -1.19
CA TRP A 210 -4.02 -10.69 -1.70
C TRP A 210 -3.77 -11.75 -0.61
N ASP A 211 -3.25 -11.37 0.57
CA ASP A 211 -3.02 -12.30 1.70
C ASP A 211 -4.31 -12.96 2.21
N HIS A 212 -5.46 -12.32 2.00
CA HIS A 212 -6.78 -12.84 2.36
C HIS A 212 -7.62 -13.33 1.16
N ASP A 213 -7.08 -13.35 -0.05
CA ASP A 213 -7.82 -13.84 -1.23
C ASP A 213 -8.28 -15.31 -1.13
N PRO A 214 -7.53 -16.23 -0.48
CA PRO A 214 -7.99 -17.60 -0.28
C PRO A 214 -9.03 -17.80 0.83
N ASP A 215 -9.38 -16.76 1.58
CA ASP A 215 -10.35 -16.88 2.67
C ASP A 215 -11.72 -17.28 2.14
N LYS A 216 -12.43 -18.11 2.92
CA LYS A 216 -13.77 -18.59 2.53
C LYS A 216 -14.81 -17.46 2.49
N GLU A 217 -14.64 -16.48 3.35
CA GLU A 217 -15.44 -15.26 3.41
C GLU A 217 -14.54 -14.09 3.00
N GLN A 218 -15.07 -13.20 2.17
CA GLN A 218 -14.33 -12.04 1.72
C GLN A 218 -13.91 -11.19 2.93
N PHE A 219 -12.61 -10.95 3.08
CA PHE A 219 -12.10 -10.09 4.13
C PHE A 219 -12.46 -8.63 3.85
N ASP A 220 -13.05 -7.96 4.82
CA ASP A 220 -13.38 -6.54 4.71
C ASP A 220 -12.19 -5.67 5.15
N TRP A 221 -11.52 -5.08 4.19
CA TRP A 221 -10.38 -4.20 4.39
C TRP A 221 -10.75 -2.78 4.83
N ASN A 222 -12.03 -2.41 4.84
CA ASN A 222 -12.53 -1.05 5.12
C ASN A 222 -11.87 0.01 4.22
N LEU A 223 -11.59 -0.31 2.96
CA LEU A 223 -10.82 0.55 2.04
C LEU A 223 -11.47 1.91 1.84
N GLY A 224 -12.80 1.98 1.74
CA GLY A 224 -13.51 3.23 1.50
C GLY A 224 -13.22 4.29 2.55
N GLU A 225 -13.17 3.91 3.83
CA GLU A 225 -12.83 4.81 4.93
C GLU A 225 -11.34 5.21 4.90
N GLN A 226 -10.45 4.26 4.61
CA GLN A 226 -9.01 4.53 4.53
C GLN A 226 -8.67 5.45 3.36
N TYR A 227 -9.26 5.22 2.19
CA TYR A 227 -9.06 6.07 1.02
C TYR A 227 -9.63 7.48 1.23
N ALA A 228 -10.81 7.59 1.86
CA ALA A 228 -11.38 8.87 2.25
C ALA A 228 -10.48 9.63 3.25
N LEU A 229 -9.87 8.94 4.21
CA LEU A 229 -8.89 9.54 5.12
C LEU A 229 -7.72 10.13 4.35
N ILE A 230 -7.09 9.38 3.45
CA ILE A 230 -5.95 9.83 2.64
C ILE A 230 -6.31 11.08 1.83
N HIS A 231 -7.41 11.03 1.07
CA HIS A 231 -7.86 12.17 0.27
C HIS A 231 -8.27 13.38 1.11
N SER A 232 -8.75 13.17 2.34
CA SER A 232 -9.05 14.28 3.25
C SER A 232 -7.81 14.98 3.79
N LEU A 233 -6.72 14.23 3.99
CA LEU A 233 -5.44 14.76 4.49
C LEU A 233 -4.65 15.44 3.37
N GLN A 234 -4.59 14.82 2.20
CA GLN A 234 -3.92 15.36 1.01
C GLN A 234 -4.77 15.06 -0.25
N PRO A 235 -5.63 15.98 -0.70
CA PRO A 235 -6.50 15.75 -1.87
C PRO A 235 -5.76 15.40 -3.16
N GLY A 236 -4.52 15.84 -3.31
CA GLY A 236 -3.66 15.54 -4.46
C GLY A 236 -2.82 14.25 -4.30
N CYS A 237 -2.86 13.59 -3.15
CA CYS A 237 -2.18 12.30 -2.98
C CYS A 237 -2.97 11.21 -3.70
N LEU A 238 -2.35 10.54 -4.65
CA LEU A 238 -2.97 9.46 -5.41
C LEU A 238 -2.95 8.13 -4.64
N ILE A 239 -3.93 7.28 -4.93
CA ILE A 239 -4.03 5.94 -4.35
C ILE A 239 -3.97 4.91 -5.46
N GLY A 240 -2.99 4.00 -5.38
CA GLY A 240 -2.95 2.76 -6.14
C GLY A 240 -2.83 1.57 -5.20
N ASN A 241 -3.44 0.45 -5.57
CA ASN A 241 -3.42 -0.75 -4.74
C ASN A 241 -3.15 -1.99 -5.60
N ASN A 242 -2.10 -2.71 -5.23
CA ASN A 242 -1.62 -3.92 -5.94
C ASN A 242 -2.42 -5.17 -5.55
N HIS A 243 -3.72 -5.13 -5.74
CA HIS A 243 -4.63 -6.24 -5.42
C HIS A 243 -4.95 -7.15 -6.62
N HIS A 244 -4.41 -6.85 -7.80
CA HIS A 244 -4.57 -7.64 -9.03
C HIS A 244 -6.03 -7.82 -9.51
N LYS A 245 -6.89 -6.85 -9.21
CA LYS A 245 -8.33 -6.83 -9.57
C LYS A 245 -8.67 -5.53 -10.30
N ALA A 246 -9.91 -5.41 -10.76
CA ALA A 246 -10.43 -4.14 -11.23
C ALA A 246 -10.32 -3.07 -10.15
N ALA A 247 -10.07 -1.82 -10.56
CA ALA A 247 -9.89 -0.71 -9.62
C ALA A 247 -11.13 -0.52 -8.72
N TYR A 248 -10.90 -0.34 -7.43
CA TYR A 248 -11.95 -0.03 -6.47
C TYR A 248 -12.27 1.46 -6.43
N PRO A 249 -13.49 1.84 -5.98
CA PRO A 249 -13.83 3.24 -5.76
C PRO A 249 -12.84 3.93 -4.81
N GLY A 250 -12.30 5.08 -5.23
CA GLY A 250 -11.29 5.82 -4.47
C GLY A 250 -9.85 5.58 -4.91
N GLU A 251 -9.59 4.61 -5.79
CA GLU A 251 -8.29 4.47 -6.42
C GLU A 251 -8.10 5.48 -7.55
N ASP A 252 -6.87 5.92 -7.74
CA ASP A 252 -6.50 7.00 -8.64
C ASP A 252 -5.61 6.55 -9.81
N PHE A 253 -4.97 5.41 -9.67
CA PHE A 253 -4.23 4.71 -10.73
C PHE A 253 -4.26 3.21 -10.49
N GLN A 254 -4.09 2.44 -11.55
CA GLN A 254 -4.14 0.99 -11.53
C GLN A 254 -2.74 0.41 -11.75
N ILE A 255 -2.40 -0.62 -10.96
CA ILE A 255 -1.07 -1.22 -10.91
C ILE A 255 -1.09 -2.57 -11.64
N PHE A 256 -0.07 -2.82 -12.47
CA PHE A 256 0.19 -4.08 -13.15
C PHE A 256 1.59 -4.56 -12.76
N GLU A 257 1.67 -5.48 -11.79
CA GLU A 257 2.94 -5.98 -11.29
C GLU A 257 3.58 -6.93 -12.31
N ARG A 258 4.80 -6.60 -12.75
CA ARG A 258 5.63 -7.36 -13.71
C ARG A 258 5.01 -7.61 -15.07
N ASP A 259 3.84 -7.05 -15.34
CA ASP A 259 3.13 -7.18 -16.61
C ASP A 259 2.81 -5.81 -17.22
N LEU A 260 2.59 -5.78 -18.51
CA LEU A 260 1.94 -4.66 -19.17
C LEU A 260 0.41 -4.79 -19.02
N PRO A 261 -0.33 -3.67 -19.04
CA PRO A 261 -1.78 -3.72 -19.00
C PRO A 261 -2.36 -4.63 -20.10
N GLY A 262 -3.17 -5.60 -19.67
CA GLY A 262 -3.76 -6.60 -20.58
C GLY A 262 -2.93 -7.87 -20.79
N GLU A 263 -1.70 -7.93 -20.27
CA GLU A 263 -0.89 -9.14 -20.24
C GLU A 263 -1.04 -9.86 -18.89
N ASN A 264 -0.62 -11.13 -18.85
CA ASN A 264 -0.59 -11.95 -17.62
C ASN A 264 0.58 -12.94 -17.67
N THR A 265 1.77 -12.47 -18.05
CA THR A 265 2.97 -13.29 -18.16
C THR A 265 3.56 -13.64 -16.80
N ALA A 266 3.41 -12.74 -15.82
CA ALA A 266 3.80 -12.97 -14.44
C ALA A 266 2.78 -13.81 -13.63
N GLY A 267 1.55 -13.96 -14.16
CA GLY A 267 0.51 -14.80 -13.54
C GLY A 267 -0.38 -14.08 -12.52
N PHE A 268 -0.18 -12.78 -12.28
CA PHE A 268 -0.96 -12.02 -11.29
C PHE A 268 -2.19 -11.33 -11.89
N SER A 269 -2.15 -10.96 -13.17
CA SER A 269 -3.10 -10.01 -13.79
C SER A 269 -4.25 -10.67 -14.55
N GLY A 270 -4.45 -11.98 -14.43
CA GLY A 270 -5.43 -12.74 -15.25
C GLY A 270 -6.89 -12.34 -15.13
N GLY A 271 -7.27 -11.69 -14.02
CA GLY A 271 -8.63 -11.18 -13.79
C GLY A 271 -8.71 -9.65 -13.74
N GLN A 272 -7.64 -8.95 -14.08
CA GLN A 272 -7.55 -7.51 -13.91
C GLN A 272 -8.07 -6.79 -15.16
N GLU A 273 -9.28 -6.22 -15.07
CA GLU A 273 -9.83 -5.36 -16.11
C GLU A 273 -9.11 -4.01 -16.12
N ILE A 274 -8.83 -3.50 -17.34
CA ILE A 274 -8.20 -2.18 -17.51
C ILE A 274 -9.25 -1.10 -17.26
N SER A 275 -9.00 -0.23 -16.29
CA SER A 275 -9.84 0.92 -15.97
C SER A 275 -9.44 2.16 -16.80
N PRO A 276 -10.27 3.21 -16.81
CA PRO A 276 -9.92 4.49 -17.43
C PRO A 276 -8.93 5.34 -16.60
N LEU A 277 -8.48 4.84 -15.45
CA LEU A 277 -7.49 5.50 -14.59
C LEU A 277 -6.10 5.50 -15.24
N PRO A 278 -5.18 6.35 -14.80
CA PRO A 278 -3.76 6.18 -15.11
C PRO A 278 -3.28 4.76 -14.80
N LEU A 279 -2.42 4.22 -15.66
CA LEU A 279 -1.90 2.86 -15.52
C LEU A 279 -0.40 2.90 -15.19
N GLU A 280 0.01 2.09 -14.24
CA GLU A 280 1.40 1.87 -13.89
C GLU A 280 1.77 0.40 -14.08
N THR A 281 2.89 0.14 -14.75
CA THR A 281 3.58 -1.13 -14.66
C THR A 281 4.81 -0.98 -13.79
N CYS A 282 5.04 -1.90 -12.86
CA CYS A 282 6.26 -1.93 -12.08
C CYS A 282 7.01 -3.24 -12.32
N ASN A 283 8.33 -3.15 -12.43
CA ASN A 283 9.16 -4.33 -12.69
C ASN A 283 10.51 -4.23 -11.98
N THR A 284 11.11 -5.38 -11.71
CA THR A 284 12.43 -5.47 -11.07
C THR A 284 13.54 -5.34 -12.12
N VAL A 285 14.73 -4.90 -11.72
CA VAL A 285 15.93 -4.92 -12.56
C VAL A 285 16.58 -6.30 -12.61
N ASN A 286 16.22 -7.18 -11.68
CA ASN A 286 16.66 -8.59 -11.57
C ASN A 286 15.45 -9.48 -11.22
N GLY A 287 15.62 -10.60 -10.54
CA GLY A 287 14.57 -11.57 -10.22
C GLY A 287 13.74 -11.20 -8.98
N ASN A 288 14.27 -10.37 -8.04
CA ASN A 288 13.65 -10.06 -6.76
C ASN A 288 13.40 -8.55 -6.60
N TRP A 289 12.44 -8.18 -5.75
CA TRP A 289 12.19 -6.77 -5.41
C TRP A 289 13.24 -6.25 -4.43
N GLY A 290 13.40 -6.92 -3.28
CA GLY A 290 14.42 -6.60 -2.29
C GLY A 290 15.77 -7.23 -2.61
N TYR A 291 16.83 -6.73 -1.96
CA TYR A 291 18.18 -7.24 -2.17
C TYR A 291 18.32 -8.73 -1.80
N LYS A 292 18.77 -9.50 -2.79
CA LYS A 292 19.08 -10.93 -2.63
C LYS A 292 20.47 -11.20 -3.17
N ALA A 293 21.38 -11.62 -2.30
CA ALA A 293 22.81 -11.69 -2.62
C ALA A 293 23.17 -12.64 -3.78
N ILE A 294 22.36 -13.69 -3.98
CA ILE A 294 22.58 -14.68 -5.04
C ILE A 294 21.89 -14.32 -6.36
N ASP A 295 21.08 -13.26 -6.38
CA ASP A 295 20.34 -12.84 -7.57
C ASP A 295 21.21 -11.87 -8.41
N THR A 296 21.90 -12.44 -9.36
CA THR A 296 22.81 -11.74 -10.29
C THR A 296 22.30 -11.69 -11.73
N ASP A 297 21.08 -12.18 -11.95
CA ASP A 297 20.45 -12.20 -13.28
C ASP A 297 19.72 -10.90 -13.55
N TYR A 298 20.46 -9.93 -14.10
CA TYR A 298 19.91 -8.62 -14.44
C TYR A 298 19.24 -8.64 -15.80
N LYS A 299 18.06 -8.05 -15.90
CA LYS A 299 17.32 -7.86 -17.14
C LYS A 299 18.08 -6.90 -18.06
N SER A 300 18.09 -7.23 -19.37
CA SER A 300 18.71 -6.42 -20.41
C SER A 300 17.75 -5.42 -21.03
#